data_599097dde53fe5c784372d3db11d70e0
#
_entry.id   599097dde53fe5c784372d3db11d70e0
#
_cell.length_a   1.000
_cell.length_b   1.000
_cell.length_c   1.000
_cell.angle_alpha   90.00
_cell.angle_beta   90.00
_cell.angle_gamma   90.00
#
_symmetry.space_group_name_H-M   'P 1'
#
loop_
_entity.id
_entity.type
_entity.pdbx_description
1 polymer ?
#
loop_
_entity_poly.entity_id
_entity_poly.type
_entity_poly.pdbx_seq_one_letter_code
_entity_poly.pdbx_strand_id
1 'polypeptide(L)'
;MQLQNKVALVTGGTRGIGKAIVLALAEAGADVAFTYRSSKESADVIVADLRAKGRRAAGYQSDAADFTQANNIVQKVIQEFGRIDILVNNAGITKDGLLMRMSENDWDAVIATNLKSVFSFTKAACRQMMSQQAGKIINISSVVGIIGNAGQANYVASKAGVIGFTKSVAKELASRNIQANVVAPGFVETDMTEKLNEKQKEAILAMIPLKRIAKPEEVAGVVRFLASSDADYITGQVFCVDGGMVM
;
A
#
# COMPACT_ATOMS: atom_id res chain seq x y z
N MET A 1 18.82 -6.23 12.36
CA MET A 1 17.56 -5.67 11.82
C MET A 1 17.29 -6.33 10.47
N GLN A 2 16.07 -6.84 10.25
CA GLN A 2 15.71 -7.65 9.07
C GLN A 2 15.85 -6.90 7.72
N LEU A 3 15.72 -5.56 7.73
CA LEU A 3 15.75 -4.72 6.53
C LEU A 3 16.95 -3.75 6.49
N GLN A 4 18.03 -4.09 7.18
CA GLN A 4 19.24 -3.27 7.16
C GLN A 4 19.78 -3.11 5.73
N ASN A 5 20.16 -1.88 5.35
CA ASN A 5 20.63 -1.50 4.02
C ASN A 5 19.61 -1.67 2.88
N LYS A 6 18.32 -1.79 3.20
CA LYS A 6 17.22 -1.79 2.23
C LYS A 6 16.62 -0.41 2.12
N VAL A 7 16.12 -0.09 0.93
CA VAL A 7 15.39 1.15 0.66
C VAL A 7 13.95 0.82 0.29
N ALA A 8 13.01 1.39 1.03
CA ALA A 8 11.58 1.24 0.79
C ALA A 8 10.96 2.52 0.23
N LEU A 9 10.08 2.38 -0.77
CA LEU A 9 9.19 3.44 -1.24
C LEU A 9 7.75 3.07 -0.91
N VAL A 10 7.06 3.93 -0.13
CA VAL A 10 5.66 3.74 0.27
C VAL A 10 4.79 4.85 -0.32
N THR A 11 3.76 4.51 -1.08
CA THR A 11 2.82 5.53 -1.58
C THR A 11 1.74 5.84 -0.53
N GLY A 12 1.46 7.14 -0.30
CA GLY A 12 0.46 7.56 0.70
C GLY A 12 0.90 7.32 2.15
N GLY A 13 2.13 7.71 2.52
CA GLY A 13 2.78 7.36 3.78
C GLY A 13 2.50 8.26 4.98
N THR A 14 1.60 9.27 4.90
CA THR A 14 1.47 10.27 5.97
C THR A 14 0.41 9.98 7.03
N ARG A 15 -0.49 9.01 6.81
CA ARG A 15 -1.57 8.66 7.75
C ARG A 15 -1.98 7.19 7.65
N GLY A 16 -2.79 6.75 8.61
CA GLY A 16 -3.40 5.42 8.62
C GLY A 16 -2.41 4.28 8.37
N ILE A 17 -2.81 3.32 7.55
CA ILE A 17 -2.02 2.14 7.18
C ILE A 17 -0.66 2.54 6.58
N GLY A 18 -0.63 3.54 5.68
CA GLY A 18 0.61 3.97 5.04
C GLY A 18 1.65 4.49 6.03
N LYS A 19 1.23 5.30 7.02
CA LYS A 19 2.12 5.78 8.08
C LYS A 19 2.65 4.62 8.94
N ALA A 20 1.78 3.70 9.34
CA ALA A 20 2.19 2.53 10.10
C ALA A 20 3.21 1.66 9.33
N ILE A 21 3.02 1.50 8.01
CA ILE A 21 3.98 0.79 7.16
C ILE A 21 5.33 1.53 7.10
N VAL A 22 5.34 2.84 6.90
CA VAL A 22 6.57 3.66 6.90
C VAL A 22 7.35 3.46 8.19
N LEU A 23 6.68 3.55 9.35
CA LEU A 23 7.31 3.38 10.65
C LEU A 23 7.82 1.95 10.86
N ALA A 24 7.02 0.93 10.55
CA ALA A 24 7.40 -0.47 10.73
C ALA A 24 8.60 -0.89 9.86
N LEU A 25 8.70 -0.41 8.61
CA LEU A 25 9.84 -0.68 7.74
C LEU A 25 11.10 0.02 8.25
N ALA A 26 11.00 1.26 8.72
CA ALA A 26 12.11 2.00 9.31
C ALA A 26 12.61 1.34 10.62
N GLU A 27 11.72 0.91 11.50
CA GLU A 27 12.05 0.16 12.73
C GLU A 27 12.76 -1.16 12.43
N ALA A 28 12.39 -1.81 11.31
CA ALA A 28 13.08 -3.01 10.84
C ALA A 28 14.46 -2.72 10.22
N GLY A 29 14.84 -1.46 10.04
CA GLY A 29 16.17 -1.04 9.59
C GLY A 29 16.23 -0.47 8.17
N ALA A 30 15.11 -0.36 7.46
CA ALA A 30 15.11 0.23 6.12
C ALA A 30 15.28 1.75 6.15
N ASP A 31 15.91 2.28 5.11
CA ASP A 31 15.76 3.68 4.73
C ASP A 31 14.44 3.84 3.98
N VAL A 32 13.69 4.92 4.24
CA VAL A 32 12.32 5.02 3.76
C VAL A 32 12.04 6.32 3.01
N ALA A 33 11.62 6.17 1.77
CA ALA A 33 10.98 7.22 0.99
C ALA A 33 9.45 7.01 1.02
N PHE A 34 8.68 8.07 1.06
CA PHE A 34 7.22 7.95 0.94
C PHE A 34 6.60 9.13 0.20
N THR A 35 5.42 8.90 -0.38
CA THR A 35 4.68 9.99 -1.03
C THR A 35 3.50 10.46 -0.19
N TYR A 36 3.09 11.71 -0.41
CA TYR A 36 1.89 12.31 0.13
C TYR A 36 1.25 13.26 -0.89
N ARG A 37 -0.05 13.52 -0.78
CA ARG A 37 -0.75 14.44 -1.70
C ARG A 37 -0.78 15.88 -1.17
N SER A 38 -1.18 16.10 0.07
CA SER A 38 -1.42 17.43 0.65
C SER A 38 -0.88 17.65 2.05
N SER A 39 -0.50 16.60 2.78
CA SER A 39 -0.13 16.68 4.19
C SER A 39 1.38 16.90 4.38
N LYS A 40 1.88 18.06 3.92
CA LYS A 40 3.32 18.38 3.98
C LYS A 40 3.85 18.39 5.43
N GLU A 41 3.14 19.05 6.34
CA GLU A 41 3.54 19.15 7.74
C GLU A 41 3.66 17.77 8.40
N SER A 42 2.70 16.88 8.14
CA SER A 42 2.76 15.50 8.63
C SER A 42 3.94 14.73 8.03
N ALA A 43 4.25 14.97 6.75
CA ALA A 43 5.40 14.36 6.11
C ALA A 43 6.72 14.83 6.73
N ASP A 44 6.86 16.13 6.97
CA ASP A 44 8.06 16.72 7.58
C ASP A 44 8.30 16.17 9.00
N VAL A 45 7.24 16.02 9.81
CA VAL A 45 7.31 15.41 11.15
C VAL A 45 7.78 13.96 11.08
N ILE A 46 7.23 13.14 10.18
CA ILE A 46 7.63 11.75 10.02
C ILE A 46 9.11 11.65 9.57
N VAL A 47 9.52 12.48 8.61
CA VAL A 47 10.92 12.51 8.14
C VAL A 47 11.87 12.87 9.28
N ALA A 48 11.53 13.87 10.09
CA ALA A 48 12.35 14.31 11.23
C ALA A 48 12.48 13.18 12.28
N ASP A 49 11.37 12.51 12.64
CA ASP A 49 11.38 11.39 13.59
C ASP A 49 12.25 10.23 13.10
N LEU A 50 12.12 9.84 11.83
CA LEU A 50 12.91 8.75 11.26
C LEU A 50 14.41 9.09 11.20
N ARG A 51 14.74 10.34 10.88
CA ARG A 51 16.14 10.81 10.88
C ARG A 51 16.74 10.83 12.28
N ALA A 52 15.96 11.25 13.28
CA ALA A 52 16.38 11.20 14.68
C ALA A 52 16.66 9.76 15.17
N LYS A 53 15.99 8.77 14.58
CA LYS A 53 16.22 7.33 14.81
C LYS A 53 17.36 6.74 13.94
N GLY A 54 18.12 7.59 13.25
CA GLY A 54 19.28 7.18 12.44
C GLY A 54 18.94 6.54 11.10
N ARG A 55 17.71 6.76 10.57
CA ARG A 55 17.31 6.30 9.23
C ARG A 55 17.39 7.44 8.21
N ARG A 56 17.79 7.14 6.98
CA ARG A 56 17.57 8.07 5.89
C ARG A 56 16.07 8.08 5.56
N ALA A 57 15.48 9.25 5.49
CA ALA A 57 14.05 9.38 5.19
C ALA A 57 13.78 10.60 4.30
N ALA A 58 12.83 10.46 3.36
CA ALA A 58 12.37 11.55 2.50
C ALA A 58 10.88 11.44 2.20
N GLY A 59 10.18 12.57 2.26
CA GLY A 59 8.78 12.69 1.86
C GLY A 59 8.64 13.47 0.56
N TYR A 60 7.90 12.95 -0.41
CA TYR A 60 7.70 13.59 -1.71
C TYR A 60 6.22 13.88 -1.95
N GLN A 61 5.91 15.12 -2.31
CA GLN A 61 4.56 15.45 -2.75
C GLN A 61 4.32 14.89 -4.16
N SER A 62 3.22 14.13 -4.32
CA SER A 62 2.85 13.51 -5.59
C SER A 62 1.36 13.20 -5.64
N ASP A 63 0.73 13.45 -6.78
CA ASP A 63 -0.56 12.84 -7.09
C ASP A 63 -0.31 11.43 -7.64
N ALA A 64 -0.76 10.41 -6.89
CA ALA A 64 -0.56 9.02 -7.27
C ALA A 64 -1.23 8.65 -8.61
N ALA A 65 -2.29 9.36 -9.00
CA ALA A 65 -2.97 9.14 -10.28
C ALA A 65 -2.15 9.60 -11.51
N ASP A 66 -1.14 10.45 -11.30
CA ASP A 66 -0.30 11.00 -12.36
C ASP A 66 0.88 10.07 -12.67
N PHE A 67 0.86 9.52 -13.89
CA PHE A 67 1.89 8.59 -14.37
C PHE A 67 3.28 9.23 -14.42
N THR A 68 3.36 10.49 -14.84
CA THR A 68 4.65 11.21 -14.98
C THR A 68 5.24 11.49 -13.61
N GLN A 69 4.40 11.91 -12.65
CA GLN A 69 4.86 12.11 -11.26
C GLN A 69 5.35 10.81 -10.63
N ALA A 70 4.66 9.68 -10.84
CA ALA A 70 5.11 8.38 -10.35
C ALA A 70 6.52 8.03 -10.85
N ASN A 71 6.79 8.22 -12.14
CA ASN A 71 8.12 8.05 -12.73
C ASN A 71 9.15 8.98 -12.09
N ASN A 72 8.83 10.27 -11.99
CA ASN A 72 9.74 11.27 -11.42
C ASN A 72 10.10 10.95 -9.96
N ILE A 73 9.13 10.50 -9.14
CA ILE A 73 9.36 10.11 -7.76
C ILE A 73 10.32 8.92 -7.68
N VAL A 74 10.08 7.88 -8.46
CA VAL A 74 10.96 6.70 -8.48
C VAL A 74 12.39 7.08 -8.87
N GLN A 75 12.56 7.94 -9.88
CA GLN A 75 13.89 8.42 -10.28
C GLN A 75 14.56 9.23 -9.16
N LYS A 76 13.83 10.11 -8.47
CA LYS A 76 14.36 10.85 -7.31
C LYS A 76 14.81 9.91 -6.20
N VAL A 77 14.03 8.89 -5.88
CA VAL A 77 14.41 7.90 -4.86
C VAL A 77 15.69 7.17 -5.28
N ILE A 78 15.81 6.76 -6.55
CA ILE A 78 17.03 6.10 -7.05
C ILE A 78 18.24 7.05 -6.97
N GLN A 79 18.09 8.32 -7.33
CA GLN A 79 19.16 9.32 -7.27
C GLN A 79 19.58 9.59 -5.82
N GLU A 80 18.63 9.72 -4.89
CA GLU A 80 18.91 10.07 -3.51
C GLU A 80 19.39 8.88 -2.68
N PHE A 81 18.79 7.69 -2.84
CA PHE A 81 19.06 6.52 -2.02
C PHE A 81 19.93 5.46 -2.71
N GLY A 82 20.12 5.55 -4.02
CA GLY A 82 20.92 4.64 -4.83
C GLY A 82 20.23 3.35 -5.29
N ARG A 83 19.08 3.00 -4.68
CA ARG A 83 18.36 1.76 -4.93
C ARG A 83 16.88 1.84 -4.53
N ILE A 84 16.08 0.86 -4.93
CA ILE A 84 14.75 0.56 -4.39
C ILE A 84 14.65 -0.94 -4.21
N ASP A 85 14.53 -1.41 -2.96
CA ASP A 85 14.37 -2.83 -2.63
C ASP A 85 12.92 -3.22 -2.40
N ILE A 86 12.14 -2.30 -1.85
CA ILE A 86 10.76 -2.53 -1.43
C ILE A 86 9.89 -1.42 -2.00
N LEU A 87 8.86 -1.79 -2.75
CA LEU A 87 7.80 -0.89 -3.19
C LEU A 87 6.50 -1.28 -2.52
N VAL A 88 5.90 -0.36 -1.76
CA VAL A 88 4.57 -0.55 -1.19
C VAL A 88 3.58 0.41 -1.85
N ASN A 89 2.69 -0.13 -2.66
CA ASN A 89 1.60 0.61 -3.28
C ASN A 89 0.41 0.64 -2.32
N ASN A 90 0.31 1.71 -1.52
CA ASN A 90 -0.72 1.87 -0.51
C ASN A 90 -1.70 3.02 -0.82
N ALA A 91 -1.30 4.03 -1.60
CA ALA A 91 -2.17 5.17 -1.92
C ALA A 91 -3.52 4.71 -2.49
N GLY A 92 -4.60 5.29 -1.95
CA GLY A 92 -5.94 4.96 -2.39
C GLY A 92 -6.99 5.92 -1.84
N ILE A 93 -8.13 5.97 -2.54
CA ILE A 93 -9.32 6.75 -2.17
C ILE A 93 -10.57 5.89 -2.31
N THR A 94 -11.64 6.31 -1.66
CA THR A 94 -12.99 5.83 -1.90
C THR A 94 -13.88 6.96 -2.42
N LYS A 95 -14.85 6.60 -3.25
CA LYS A 95 -15.92 7.46 -3.75
C LYS A 95 -17.17 6.58 -3.79
N ASP A 96 -17.73 6.35 -2.61
CA ASP A 96 -18.80 5.39 -2.40
C ASP A 96 -20.15 5.96 -2.90
N GLY A 97 -20.94 5.13 -3.54
CA GLY A 97 -22.25 5.47 -4.06
C GLY A 97 -22.92 4.27 -4.74
N LEU A 98 -24.23 4.19 -4.70
CA LEU A 98 -24.97 3.16 -5.42
C LEU A 98 -24.66 3.27 -6.92
N LEU A 99 -24.55 2.13 -7.61
CA LEU A 99 -24.18 2.07 -9.04
C LEU A 99 -25.03 3.02 -9.91
N MET A 100 -26.32 3.10 -9.67
CA MET A 100 -27.23 3.96 -10.43
C MET A 100 -26.96 5.47 -10.27
N ARG A 101 -26.20 5.87 -9.21
CA ARG A 101 -25.89 7.28 -8.89
C ARG A 101 -24.40 7.57 -9.01
N MET A 102 -23.59 6.57 -9.31
CA MET A 102 -22.15 6.71 -9.43
C MET A 102 -21.83 7.50 -10.69
N SER A 103 -21.09 8.61 -10.54
CA SER A 103 -20.63 9.39 -11.69
C SER A 103 -19.42 8.75 -12.36
N GLU A 104 -19.22 9.01 -13.65
CA GLU A 104 -18.02 8.63 -14.38
C GLU A 104 -16.76 9.22 -13.71
N ASN A 105 -16.84 10.48 -13.27
CA ASN A 105 -15.73 11.14 -12.57
C ASN A 105 -15.35 10.41 -11.27
N ASP A 106 -16.31 9.92 -10.48
CA ASP A 106 -16.02 9.16 -9.26
C ASP A 106 -15.41 7.79 -9.58
N TRP A 107 -15.89 7.14 -10.63
CA TRP A 107 -15.33 5.90 -11.14
C TRP A 107 -13.87 6.12 -11.57
N ASP A 108 -13.62 7.06 -12.47
CA ASP A 108 -12.30 7.33 -13.04
C ASP A 108 -11.30 7.77 -11.97
N ALA A 109 -11.70 8.62 -11.02
CA ALA A 109 -10.84 9.05 -9.93
C ALA A 109 -10.37 7.87 -9.07
N VAL A 110 -11.26 6.91 -8.77
CA VAL A 110 -10.92 5.72 -7.99
C VAL A 110 -10.02 4.77 -8.77
N ILE A 111 -10.35 4.50 -10.04
CA ILE A 111 -9.51 3.64 -10.90
C ILE A 111 -8.12 4.26 -11.11
N ALA A 112 -8.05 5.57 -11.37
CA ALA A 112 -6.78 6.26 -11.57
C ALA A 112 -5.90 6.23 -10.31
N THR A 113 -6.49 6.49 -9.15
CA THR A 113 -5.73 6.56 -7.88
C THR A 113 -5.38 5.18 -7.33
N ASN A 114 -6.30 4.20 -7.39
CA ASN A 114 -6.13 2.92 -6.69
C ASN A 114 -5.49 1.83 -7.56
N LEU A 115 -5.73 1.84 -8.87
CA LEU A 115 -5.26 0.78 -9.77
C LEU A 115 -4.19 1.28 -10.73
N LYS A 116 -4.45 2.37 -11.46
CA LYS A 116 -3.46 2.92 -12.40
C LYS A 116 -2.19 3.36 -11.67
N SER A 117 -2.28 3.90 -10.46
CA SER A 117 -1.12 4.25 -9.65
C SER A 117 -0.23 3.03 -9.35
N VAL A 118 -0.84 1.90 -8.98
CA VAL A 118 -0.11 0.64 -8.73
C VAL A 118 0.68 0.22 -9.96
N PHE A 119 0.06 0.26 -11.15
CA PHE A 119 0.76 0.04 -12.41
C PHE A 119 1.90 1.05 -12.61
N SER A 120 1.66 2.33 -12.40
CA SER A 120 2.63 3.41 -12.68
C SER A 120 3.89 3.29 -11.82
N PHE A 121 3.74 3.16 -10.49
CA PHE A 121 4.88 3.00 -9.59
C PHE A 121 5.60 1.67 -9.78
N THR A 122 4.87 0.57 -9.99
CA THR A 122 5.46 -0.74 -10.26
C THR A 122 6.28 -0.71 -11.53
N LYS A 123 5.75 -0.19 -12.63
CA LYS A 123 6.46 -0.04 -13.91
C LYS A 123 7.72 0.81 -13.76
N ALA A 124 7.64 1.93 -13.04
CA ALA A 124 8.78 2.81 -12.83
C ALA A 124 9.90 2.13 -12.01
N ALA A 125 9.56 1.39 -10.94
CA ALA A 125 10.52 0.71 -10.08
C ALA A 125 11.09 -0.59 -10.67
N CYS A 126 10.30 -1.26 -11.53
CA CYS A 126 10.62 -2.58 -12.11
C CYS A 126 12.00 -2.63 -12.76
N ARG A 127 12.37 -1.62 -13.57
CA ARG A 127 13.67 -1.60 -14.26
C ARG A 127 14.85 -1.60 -13.28
N GLN A 128 14.76 -0.82 -12.20
CA GLN A 128 15.78 -0.78 -11.16
C GLN A 128 15.87 -2.11 -10.42
N MET A 129 14.73 -2.69 -10.00
CA MET A 129 14.69 -3.97 -9.31
C MET A 129 15.21 -5.11 -10.20
N MET A 130 14.90 -5.11 -11.51
CA MET A 130 15.44 -6.09 -12.46
C MET A 130 16.97 -5.98 -12.59
N SER A 131 17.53 -4.77 -12.61
CA SER A 131 18.99 -4.55 -12.62
C SER A 131 19.64 -5.03 -11.32
N GLN A 132 18.95 -4.91 -10.20
CA GLN A 132 19.42 -5.38 -8.88
C GLN A 132 19.30 -6.91 -8.72
N GLN A 133 18.52 -7.59 -9.57
CA GLN A 133 18.15 -9.00 -9.42
C GLN A 133 17.49 -9.28 -8.04
N ALA A 134 16.76 -8.31 -7.51
CA ALA A 134 16.10 -8.38 -6.23
C ALA A 134 15.03 -7.29 -6.11
N GLY A 135 13.90 -7.60 -5.49
CA GLY A 135 12.85 -6.62 -5.19
C GLY A 135 11.63 -7.25 -4.52
N LYS A 136 10.96 -6.46 -3.71
CA LYS A 136 9.69 -6.81 -3.06
C LYS A 136 8.64 -5.78 -3.45
N ILE A 137 7.58 -6.21 -4.11
CA ILE A 137 6.42 -5.37 -4.47
C ILE A 137 5.25 -5.81 -3.60
N ILE A 138 4.72 -4.91 -2.81
CA ILE A 138 3.60 -5.20 -1.89
C ILE A 138 2.48 -4.22 -2.21
N ASN A 139 1.37 -4.75 -2.67
CA ASN A 139 0.22 -3.96 -3.09
C ASN A 139 -0.90 -4.05 -2.05
N ILE A 140 -1.36 -2.91 -1.54
CA ILE A 140 -2.46 -2.87 -0.58
C ILE A 140 -3.79 -2.88 -1.33
N SER A 141 -4.49 -4.02 -1.23
CA SER A 141 -5.84 -4.21 -1.74
C SER A 141 -6.88 -3.96 -0.62
N SER A 142 -7.89 -4.77 -0.54
CA SER A 142 -8.92 -4.83 0.50
C SER A 142 -9.67 -6.14 0.39
N VAL A 143 -10.25 -6.62 1.48
CA VAL A 143 -11.17 -7.77 1.46
C VAL A 143 -12.36 -7.54 0.53
N VAL A 144 -12.85 -6.30 0.39
CA VAL A 144 -13.95 -6.02 -0.54
C VAL A 144 -13.56 -6.24 -2.00
N GLY A 145 -12.28 -6.21 -2.35
CA GLY A 145 -11.79 -6.63 -3.67
C GLY A 145 -11.91 -8.13 -3.93
N ILE A 146 -12.15 -8.92 -2.88
CA ILE A 146 -12.36 -10.38 -2.94
C ILE A 146 -13.86 -10.71 -2.94
N ILE A 147 -14.62 -10.12 -1.99
CA ILE A 147 -16.02 -10.50 -1.74
C ILE A 147 -17.05 -9.53 -2.35
N GLY A 148 -16.64 -8.34 -2.80
CA GLY A 148 -17.57 -7.28 -3.21
C GLY A 148 -18.14 -6.50 -2.02
N ASN A 149 -18.70 -5.33 -2.30
CA ASN A 149 -19.48 -4.56 -1.33
C ASN A 149 -20.46 -3.62 -2.04
N ALA A 150 -21.72 -3.60 -1.59
CA ALA A 150 -22.74 -2.71 -2.15
C ALA A 150 -22.33 -1.24 -1.97
N GLY A 151 -22.52 -0.42 -3.00
CA GLY A 151 -22.17 1.00 -2.98
C GLY A 151 -20.67 1.29 -3.23
N GLN A 152 -19.87 0.28 -3.52
CA GLN A 152 -18.41 0.43 -3.75
C GLN A 152 -17.94 -0.18 -5.08
N ALA A 153 -18.78 -0.19 -6.12
CA ALA A 153 -18.45 -0.85 -7.38
C ALA A 153 -17.10 -0.41 -7.98
N ASN A 154 -16.80 0.90 -7.97
CA ASN A 154 -15.51 1.45 -8.42
C ASN A 154 -14.34 1.01 -7.52
N TYR A 155 -14.50 1.08 -6.21
CA TYR A 155 -13.46 0.69 -5.25
C TYR A 155 -13.19 -0.81 -5.31
N VAL A 156 -14.24 -1.63 -5.31
CA VAL A 156 -14.14 -3.09 -5.46
C VAL A 156 -13.42 -3.45 -6.77
N ALA A 157 -13.85 -2.87 -7.90
CA ALA A 157 -13.20 -3.11 -9.19
C ALA A 157 -11.72 -2.75 -9.16
N SER A 158 -11.36 -1.61 -8.54
CA SER A 158 -9.95 -1.20 -8.41
C SER A 158 -9.14 -2.18 -7.57
N LYS A 159 -9.68 -2.64 -6.43
CA LYS A 159 -8.98 -3.54 -5.49
C LYS A 159 -8.91 -4.98 -6.01
N ALA A 160 -9.92 -5.45 -6.72
CA ALA A 160 -9.89 -6.71 -7.46
C ALA A 160 -8.85 -6.65 -8.61
N GLY A 161 -8.80 -5.52 -9.33
CA GLY A 161 -7.80 -5.27 -10.38
C GLY A 161 -6.37 -5.33 -9.84
N VAL A 162 -6.11 -4.78 -8.64
CA VAL A 162 -4.81 -4.87 -7.96
C VAL A 162 -4.41 -6.32 -7.72
N ILE A 163 -5.34 -7.20 -7.31
CA ILE A 163 -5.08 -8.62 -7.10
C ILE A 163 -4.65 -9.30 -8.42
N GLY A 164 -5.44 -9.11 -9.48
CA GLY A 164 -5.13 -9.67 -10.80
C GLY A 164 -3.81 -9.16 -11.37
N PHE A 165 -3.58 -7.85 -11.29
CA PHE A 165 -2.33 -7.20 -11.69
C PHE A 165 -1.12 -7.79 -10.95
N THR A 166 -1.20 -7.94 -9.63
CA THR A 166 -0.11 -8.47 -8.82
C THR A 166 0.26 -9.90 -9.21
N LYS A 167 -0.74 -10.76 -9.46
CA LYS A 167 -0.50 -12.14 -9.91
C LYS A 167 0.22 -12.20 -11.27
N SER A 168 -0.10 -11.30 -12.18
CA SER A 168 0.57 -11.20 -13.47
C SER A 168 2.02 -10.75 -13.32
N VAL A 169 2.25 -9.66 -12.57
CA VAL A 169 3.58 -9.12 -12.27
C VAL A 169 4.46 -10.15 -11.54
N ALA A 170 3.89 -10.89 -10.60
CA ALA A 170 4.60 -11.95 -9.88
C ALA A 170 5.17 -13.01 -10.85
N LYS A 171 4.37 -13.45 -11.82
CA LYS A 171 4.81 -14.43 -12.83
C LYS A 171 5.89 -13.85 -13.76
N GLU A 172 5.72 -12.59 -14.18
CA GLU A 172 6.62 -11.92 -15.11
C GLU A 172 8.01 -11.66 -14.50
N LEU A 173 8.05 -11.29 -13.21
CA LEU A 173 9.28 -10.85 -12.56
C LEU A 173 9.97 -11.93 -11.71
N ALA A 174 9.38 -13.11 -11.55
CA ALA A 174 9.93 -14.19 -10.73
C ALA A 174 11.35 -14.60 -11.14
N SER A 175 11.63 -14.68 -12.45
CA SER A 175 12.97 -15.02 -12.98
C SER A 175 14.05 -13.99 -12.66
N ARG A 176 13.67 -12.80 -12.18
CA ARG A 176 14.55 -11.73 -11.72
C ARG A 176 14.64 -11.64 -10.19
N ASN A 177 14.17 -12.68 -9.49
CA ASN A 177 14.13 -12.72 -8.03
C ASN A 177 13.37 -11.52 -7.42
N ILE A 178 12.24 -11.15 -8.05
CA ILE A 178 11.35 -10.08 -7.58
C ILE A 178 10.03 -10.74 -7.19
N GLN A 179 9.65 -10.58 -5.93
CA GLN A 179 8.39 -11.08 -5.40
C GLN A 179 7.34 -9.97 -5.42
N ALA A 180 6.12 -10.30 -5.83
CA ALA A 180 4.99 -9.38 -5.82
C ALA A 180 3.81 -10.04 -5.10
N ASN A 181 3.32 -9.40 -4.02
CA ASN A 181 2.24 -9.93 -3.19
C ASN A 181 1.21 -8.85 -2.85
N VAL A 182 0.05 -9.28 -2.42
CA VAL A 182 -1.07 -8.42 -2.00
C VAL A 182 -1.30 -8.58 -0.50
N VAL A 183 -1.49 -7.47 0.18
CA VAL A 183 -2.13 -7.44 1.50
C VAL A 183 -3.54 -6.89 1.32
N ALA A 184 -4.53 -7.61 1.83
CA ALA A 184 -5.95 -7.26 1.75
C ALA A 184 -6.50 -7.01 3.16
N PRO A 185 -6.46 -5.76 3.66
CA PRO A 185 -7.02 -5.43 4.96
C PRO A 185 -8.55 -5.54 4.96
N GLY A 186 -9.11 -5.93 6.11
CA GLY A 186 -10.50 -5.72 6.48
C GLY A 186 -10.74 -4.30 6.97
N PHE A 187 -11.54 -4.17 8.05
CA PHE A 187 -11.74 -2.90 8.72
C PHE A 187 -10.55 -2.58 9.64
N VAL A 188 -9.96 -1.39 9.42
CA VAL A 188 -8.77 -0.89 10.14
C VAL A 188 -9.08 0.47 10.73
N GLU A 189 -8.63 0.76 11.94
CA GLU A 189 -8.75 2.06 12.61
C GLU A 189 -8.01 3.13 11.80
N THR A 190 -8.78 4.01 11.18
CA THR A 190 -8.28 5.13 10.36
C THR A 190 -9.29 6.27 10.43
N ASP A 191 -8.92 7.46 9.95
CA ASP A 191 -9.82 8.62 9.83
C ASP A 191 -11.17 8.28 9.14
N MET A 192 -11.19 7.21 8.34
CA MET A 192 -12.40 6.72 7.66
C MET A 192 -13.34 5.98 8.62
N THR A 193 -12.80 5.17 9.52
CA THR A 193 -13.58 4.36 10.47
C THR A 193 -13.96 5.14 11.74
N GLU A 194 -13.23 6.20 12.08
CA GLU A 194 -13.57 7.08 13.20
C GLU A 194 -14.91 7.81 13.01
N LYS A 195 -15.31 8.04 11.76
CA LYS A 195 -16.57 8.74 11.42
C LYS A 195 -17.81 7.84 11.49
N LEU A 196 -17.66 6.56 11.78
CA LEU A 196 -18.75 5.61 11.87
C LEU A 196 -19.55 5.83 13.17
N ASN A 197 -20.89 5.83 13.06
CA ASN A 197 -21.75 5.82 14.23
C ASN A 197 -21.77 4.43 14.90
N GLU A 198 -22.28 4.36 16.13
CA GLU A 198 -22.27 3.11 16.94
C GLU A 198 -22.97 1.94 16.22
N LYS A 199 -24.14 2.20 15.58
CA LYS A 199 -24.88 1.17 14.84
C LYS A 199 -24.07 0.62 13.65
N GLN A 200 -23.31 1.46 12.98
CA GLN A 200 -22.43 1.04 11.89
C GLN A 200 -21.24 0.22 12.44
N LYS A 201 -20.66 0.64 13.58
CA LYS A 201 -19.59 -0.11 14.25
C LYS A 201 -20.07 -1.49 14.69
N GLU A 202 -21.26 -1.59 15.32
CA GLU A 202 -21.83 -2.88 15.70
C GLU A 202 -22.06 -3.80 14.50
N ALA A 203 -22.59 -3.27 13.38
CA ALA A 203 -22.79 -4.04 12.17
C ALA A 203 -21.46 -4.57 11.59
N ILE A 204 -20.39 -3.76 11.62
CA ILE A 204 -19.05 -4.15 11.20
C ILE A 204 -18.48 -5.24 12.13
N LEU A 205 -18.57 -5.04 13.45
CA LEU A 205 -18.09 -6.00 14.44
C LEU A 205 -18.83 -7.34 14.35
N ALA A 206 -20.11 -7.33 13.96
CA ALA A 206 -20.86 -8.55 13.71
C ALA A 206 -20.27 -9.41 12.57
N MET A 207 -19.67 -8.76 11.55
CA MET A 207 -19.06 -9.44 10.41
C MET A 207 -17.62 -9.93 10.71
N ILE A 208 -16.97 -9.47 11.76
CA ILE A 208 -15.59 -9.82 12.10
C ILE A 208 -15.59 -10.94 13.16
N PRO A 209 -15.11 -12.15 12.86
CA PRO A 209 -15.01 -13.22 13.86
C PRO A 209 -14.21 -12.85 15.10
N LEU A 210 -13.09 -12.11 14.97
CA LEU A 210 -12.28 -11.62 16.10
C LEU A 210 -12.94 -10.48 16.90
N LYS A 211 -14.14 -10.00 16.49
CA LYS A 211 -14.97 -9.02 17.21
C LYS A 211 -14.27 -7.70 17.55
N ARG A 212 -13.30 -7.30 16.77
CA ARG A 212 -12.64 -6.00 16.86
C ARG A 212 -12.18 -5.49 15.49
N ILE A 213 -12.02 -4.19 15.38
CA ILE A 213 -11.37 -3.53 14.24
C ILE A 213 -9.85 -3.70 14.42
N ALA A 214 -9.13 -3.87 13.30
CA ALA A 214 -7.67 -3.99 13.31
C ALA A 214 -7.00 -2.63 13.53
N LYS A 215 -5.82 -2.63 14.15
CA LYS A 215 -4.95 -1.46 14.17
C LYS A 215 -4.10 -1.38 12.90
N PRO A 216 -3.72 -0.20 12.42
CA PRO A 216 -2.83 -0.04 11.26
C PRO A 216 -1.53 -0.85 11.36
N GLU A 217 -0.99 -0.99 12.57
CA GLU A 217 0.24 -1.73 12.87
C GLU A 217 0.11 -3.23 12.57
N GLU A 218 -1.09 -3.80 12.66
CA GLU A 218 -1.33 -5.22 12.35
C GLU A 218 -1.20 -5.47 10.84
N VAL A 219 -1.65 -4.53 10.01
CA VAL A 219 -1.42 -4.56 8.56
C VAL A 219 0.06 -4.34 8.25
N ALA A 220 0.69 -3.36 8.89
CA ALA A 220 2.10 -3.05 8.71
C ALA A 220 3.02 -4.22 9.10
N GLY A 221 2.64 -5.03 10.08
CA GLY A 221 3.34 -6.25 10.48
C GLY A 221 3.45 -7.27 9.35
N VAL A 222 2.35 -7.49 8.61
CA VAL A 222 2.34 -8.39 7.44
C VAL A 222 3.16 -7.80 6.29
N VAL A 223 3.07 -6.49 6.06
CA VAL A 223 3.90 -5.81 5.04
C VAL A 223 5.39 -5.96 5.38
N ARG A 224 5.79 -5.77 6.63
CA ARG A 224 7.17 -5.96 7.09
C ARG A 224 7.65 -7.40 6.88
N PHE A 225 6.83 -8.39 7.19
CA PHE A 225 7.12 -9.80 6.91
C PHE A 225 7.35 -10.03 5.42
N LEU A 226 6.45 -9.58 4.56
CA LEU A 226 6.56 -9.74 3.11
C LEU A 226 7.77 -8.98 2.51
N ALA A 227 8.24 -7.94 3.17
CA ALA A 227 9.42 -7.17 2.79
C ALA A 227 10.73 -7.86 3.20
N SER A 228 10.70 -8.82 4.13
CA SER A 228 11.88 -9.51 4.67
C SER A 228 12.29 -10.72 3.83
N SER A 229 13.45 -11.31 4.18
CA SER A 229 13.94 -12.57 3.60
C SER A 229 13.07 -13.78 3.95
N ASP A 230 12.30 -13.71 5.03
CA ASP A 230 11.40 -14.79 5.45
C ASP A 230 10.28 -15.05 4.41
N ALA A 231 10.05 -14.09 3.51
CA ALA A 231 9.09 -14.17 2.42
C ALA A 231 9.73 -14.33 1.02
N ASP A 232 10.98 -14.79 0.91
CA ASP A 232 11.67 -14.90 -0.38
C ASP A 232 11.06 -15.96 -1.31
N TYR A 233 10.36 -16.96 -0.75
CA TYR A 233 9.67 -17.99 -1.54
C TYR A 233 8.16 -17.75 -1.68
N ILE A 234 7.71 -16.51 -1.37
CA ILE A 234 6.28 -16.12 -1.42
C ILE A 234 6.09 -15.09 -2.53
N THR A 235 5.34 -15.44 -3.58
CA THR A 235 4.98 -14.52 -4.66
C THR A 235 3.61 -14.83 -5.24
N GLY A 236 2.88 -13.80 -5.70
CA GLY A 236 1.54 -13.91 -6.28
C GLY A 236 0.42 -14.16 -5.27
N GLN A 237 0.70 -14.08 -3.96
CA GLN A 237 -0.25 -14.40 -2.90
C GLN A 237 -1.07 -13.20 -2.44
N VAL A 238 -2.25 -13.49 -1.87
CA VAL A 238 -3.14 -12.51 -1.23
C VAL A 238 -3.22 -12.85 0.26
N PHE A 239 -2.75 -11.93 1.10
CA PHE A 239 -2.79 -12.06 2.55
C PHE A 239 -3.91 -11.21 3.12
N CYS A 240 -4.99 -11.83 3.58
CA CYS A 240 -6.06 -11.14 4.29
C CYS A 240 -5.60 -10.79 5.71
N VAL A 241 -5.83 -9.54 6.13
CA VAL A 241 -5.61 -9.05 7.50
C VAL A 241 -6.94 -8.45 7.96
N ASP A 242 -7.88 -9.31 8.33
CA ASP A 242 -9.30 -8.98 8.37
C ASP A 242 -10.06 -9.55 9.58
N GLY A 243 -9.36 -10.22 10.50
CA GLY A 243 -9.97 -10.84 11.66
C GLY A 243 -10.91 -12.00 11.32
N GLY A 244 -10.74 -12.62 10.14
CA GLY A 244 -11.53 -13.77 9.69
C GLY A 244 -12.79 -13.41 8.88
N MET A 245 -12.91 -12.17 8.38
CA MET A 245 -14.06 -11.77 7.56
C MET A 245 -14.17 -12.58 6.26
N VAL A 246 -13.03 -12.97 5.70
CA VAL A 246 -12.93 -13.74 4.45
C VAL A 246 -12.22 -15.05 4.73
N MET A 247 -12.99 -16.10 4.82
CA MET A 247 -12.51 -17.48 5.02
C MET A 247 -13.10 -18.39 3.95
#